data_3bdd4d8a4344a9e2423e795a4ef7db8d
#
_entry.id   3bdd4d8a4344a9e2423e795a4ef7db8d
#
_cell.length_a   1.000
_cell.length_b   1.000
_cell.length_c   1.000
_cell.angle_alpha   90.00
_cell.angle_beta   90.00
_cell.angle_gamma   90.00
#
_symmetry.space_group_name_H-M   'P 1'
#
loop_
_entity.id
_entity.type
_entity.pdbx_description
1 polymer ?
#
loop_
_entity_poly.entity_id
_entity_poly.type
_entity_poly.pdbx_seq_one_letter_code
_entity_poly.pdbx_strand_id
1 'polypeptide(L)'
;MIGRLAGTLSAALAGILLVGCGAETDSGNISVAPGEAKQGTATTSIEVEAHPLSSASDDPGTLAFESELMRLINDYRVARGLNALIDSPALRAAARAHSRHMALHGFFSHTSPEGLSPGDRLALNDISWDSVGENIAAGYATPQAVFDAWMASPGHRENIESDAWTHAGAGYALDAAPSDDSPHTHYWTQNFLRR
;
A
#
# COMPACT_ATOMS: atom_id res chain seq x y z
N MET A 1 -9.72 59.04 37.52
CA MET A 1 -8.48 58.32 37.10
C MET A 1 -8.90 56.88 36.82
N ILE A 2 -9.01 56.54 35.53
CA ILE A 2 -9.47 55.23 35.09
C ILE A 2 -8.29 54.59 34.34
N GLY A 3 -7.67 53.61 35.00
CA GLY A 3 -6.57 52.84 34.41
C GLY A 3 -7.13 51.74 33.48
N ARG A 4 -6.79 51.79 32.23
CA ARG A 4 -7.01 50.71 31.24
C ARG A 4 -5.88 49.71 31.36
N LEU A 5 -6.24 48.47 31.73
CA LEU A 5 -5.39 47.28 31.55
C LEU A 5 -5.59 46.78 30.13
N ALA A 6 -4.54 46.85 29.32
CA ALA A 6 -4.48 46.20 28.04
C ALA A 6 -3.99 44.75 28.22
N GLY A 7 -4.86 43.80 28.01
CA GLY A 7 -4.51 42.39 27.96
C GLY A 7 -4.00 42.04 26.57
N THR A 8 -2.73 41.66 26.48
CA THR A 8 -2.13 41.09 25.26
C THR A 8 -2.55 39.64 25.11
N LEU A 9 -3.40 39.34 24.12
CA LEU A 9 -3.65 37.98 23.67
C LEU A 9 -2.38 37.48 22.96
N SER A 10 -1.71 36.54 23.59
CA SER A 10 -0.64 35.76 22.95
C SER A 10 -1.29 34.66 22.10
N ALA A 11 -1.31 34.83 20.79
CA ALA A 11 -1.69 33.78 19.87
C ALA A 11 -0.52 32.78 19.79
N ALA A 12 -0.72 31.61 20.39
CA ALA A 12 0.16 30.47 20.18
C ALA A 12 -0.01 30.00 18.74
N LEU A 13 0.95 30.30 17.88
CA LEU A 13 1.10 29.68 16.57
C LEU A 13 1.49 28.20 16.81
N ALA A 14 0.53 27.30 16.63
CA ALA A 14 0.84 25.90 16.48
C ALA A 14 1.59 25.73 15.15
N GLY A 15 2.90 25.59 15.23
CA GLY A 15 3.74 25.23 14.09
C GLY A 15 3.36 23.83 13.63
N ILE A 16 2.69 23.75 12.50
CA ILE A 16 2.57 22.52 11.74
C ILE A 16 3.97 22.24 11.20
N LEU A 17 4.65 21.30 11.85
CA LEU A 17 5.86 20.71 11.27
C LEU A 17 5.40 19.88 10.06
N LEU A 18 5.52 20.45 8.88
CA LEU A 18 5.57 19.68 7.64
C LEU A 18 6.87 18.87 7.69
N VAL A 19 6.76 17.64 8.20
CA VAL A 19 7.80 16.64 7.96
C VAL A 19 7.81 16.41 6.46
N GLY A 20 8.84 16.93 5.81
CA GLY A 20 9.09 16.78 4.40
C GLY A 20 9.11 15.29 4.07
N CYS A 21 8.15 14.87 3.26
CA CYS A 21 8.20 13.63 2.52
C CYS A 21 9.50 13.70 1.71
N GLY A 22 10.54 12.98 2.13
CA GLY A 22 11.74 12.79 1.32
C GLY A 22 11.28 12.27 -0.02
N ALA A 23 11.50 13.06 -1.07
CA ALA A 23 11.26 12.64 -2.43
C ALA A 23 12.30 11.57 -2.78
N GLU A 24 12.04 10.32 -2.43
CA GLU A 24 12.61 9.22 -3.16
C GLU A 24 11.84 9.15 -4.48
N THR A 25 12.56 9.44 -5.54
CA THR A 25 12.08 9.38 -6.93
C THR A 25 12.00 7.93 -7.39
N ASP A 26 11.16 7.15 -6.72
CA ASP A 26 10.65 5.91 -7.28
C ASP A 26 9.23 6.19 -7.75
N SER A 27 9.10 6.34 -9.06
CA SER A 27 7.80 6.58 -9.72
C SER A 27 6.92 5.37 -9.45
N GLY A 28 6.01 5.49 -8.49
CA GLY A 28 5.17 4.43 -7.94
C GLY A 28 4.18 3.78 -8.91
N ASN A 29 4.58 3.62 -10.15
CA ASN A 29 3.84 2.91 -11.19
C ASN A 29 4.70 1.76 -11.73
N ILE A 30 4.55 0.56 -11.16
CA ILE A 30 5.06 -0.66 -11.78
C ILE A 30 3.89 -1.32 -12.52
N SER A 31 3.78 -1.02 -13.81
CA SER A 31 3.03 -1.84 -14.76
C SER A 31 4.02 -2.76 -15.46
N VAL A 32 4.00 -4.04 -15.14
CA VAL A 32 4.84 -5.05 -15.80
C VAL A 32 4.03 -5.71 -16.90
N ALA A 33 4.46 -5.51 -18.15
CA ALA A 33 3.99 -6.29 -19.29
C ALA A 33 4.51 -7.75 -19.21
N PRO A 34 3.86 -8.74 -19.83
CA PRO A 34 4.24 -10.13 -19.73
C PRO A 34 5.67 -10.34 -20.25
N GLY A 35 6.59 -10.55 -19.32
CA GLY A 35 7.95 -10.99 -19.61
C GLY A 35 7.95 -12.51 -19.67
N GLU A 36 8.58 -13.06 -20.73
CA GLU A 36 8.78 -14.49 -20.92
C GLU A 36 9.32 -15.14 -19.64
N ALA A 37 8.66 -16.21 -19.22
CA ALA A 37 9.11 -17.06 -18.13
C ALA A 37 10.48 -17.63 -18.50
N LYS A 38 11.56 -17.03 -18.01
CA LYS A 38 12.88 -17.63 -18.09
C LYS A 38 12.91 -18.81 -17.13
N GLN A 39 12.79 -20.01 -17.68
CA GLN A 39 13.22 -21.24 -17.03
C GLN A 39 14.74 -21.17 -16.83
N GLY A 40 15.15 -20.62 -15.71
CA GLY A 40 16.53 -20.65 -15.22
C GLY A 40 16.67 -21.79 -14.22
N THR A 41 17.21 -22.92 -14.66
CA THR A 41 17.73 -23.94 -13.73
C THR A 41 18.96 -23.40 -13.04
N ALA A 42 18.78 -22.84 -11.87
CA ALA A 42 19.86 -22.60 -10.91
C ALA A 42 19.42 -23.19 -9.56
N THR A 43 19.89 -24.40 -9.31
CA THR A 43 19.80 -25.05 -8.00
C THR A 43 20.70 -24.33 -7.03
N THR A 44 20.23 -23.29 -6.42
CA THR A 44 20.73 -22.76 -5.16
C THR A 44 19.52 -22.72 -4.24
N SER A 45 19.50 -23.62 -3.28
CA SER A 45 18.48 -23.68 -2.22
C SER A 45 18.64 -22.43 -1.37
N ILE A 46 18.10 -21.29 -1.83
CA ILE A 46 17.70 -20.23 -0.94
C ILE A 46 16.38 -20.76 -0.38
N GLU A 47 16.42 -21.18 0.88
CA GLU A 47 15.17 -21.33 1.65
C GLU A 47 14.60 -19.92 1.77
N VAL A 48 13.93 -19.45 0.71
CA VAL A 48 12.98 -18.38 0.80
C VAL A 48 11.88 -18.97 1.65
N GLU A 49 11.86 -18.66 2.93
CA GLU A 49 10.69 -18.91 3.74
C GLU A 49 9.55 -18.18 3.04
N ALA A 50 8.85 -18.93 2.17
CA ALA A 50 7.59 -18.48 1.61
C ALA A 50 6.73 -18.17 2.82
N HIS A 51 6.54 -16.90 3.13
CA HIS A 51 5.64 -16.50 4.20
C HIS A 51 4.27 -17.03 3.81
N PRO A 52 3.81 -18.11 4.46
CA PRO A 52 2.52 -18.67 4.08
C PRO A 52 1.47 -17.60 4.35
N LEU A 53 0.68 -17.27 3.33
CA LEU A 53 -0.47 -16.35 3.43
C LEU A 53 -1.44 -16.76 4.57
N SER A 54 -1.28 -17.98 5.08
CA SER A 54 -2.13 -18.66 6.05
C SER A 54 -2.05 -18.15 7.49
N SER A 55 -1.09 -17.31 7.87
CA SER A 55 -0.95 -16.85 9.27
C SER A 55 -1.24 -15.37 9.49
N ALA A 56 -1.61 -14.62 8.46
CA ALA A 56 -2.10 -13.26 8.63
C ALA A 56 -3.51 -13.37 9.19
N SER A 57 -3.65 -13.16 10.51
CA SER A 57 -4.93 -13.20 11.20
C SER A 57 -5.95 -12.33 10.45
N ASP A 58 -7.10 -12.93 10.13
CA ASP A 58 -8.30 -12.21 9.68
C ASP A 58 -8.88 -11.44 10.88
N ASP A 59 -8.04 -10.56 11.48
CA ASP A 59 -8.51 -9.64 12.51
C ASP A 59 -9.63 -8.77 11.93
N PRO A 60 -10.81 -8.74 12.58
CA PRO A 60 -11.95 -8.00 12.06
C PRO A 60 -11.67 -6.52 11.78
N GLY A 61 -10.78 -5.89 12.56
CA GLY A 61 -10.37 -4.49 12.36
C GLY A 61 -9.56 -4.32 11.07
N THR A 62 -8.60 -5.20 10.83
CA THR A 62 -7.79 -5.25 9.60
C THR A 62 -8.68 -5.47 8.38
N LEU A 63 -9.58 -6.45 8.43
CA LEU A 63 -10.51 -6.73 7.33
C LEU A 63 -11.45 -5.55 7.05
N ALA A 64 -11.91 -4.85 8.10
CA ALA A 64 -12.76 -3.66 7.93
C ALA A 64 -12.00 -2.53 7.21
N PHE A 65 -10.73 -2.30 7.55
CA PHE A 65 -9.88 -1.28 6.92
C PHE A 65 -9.63 -1.59 5.44
N GLU A 66 -9.27 -2.83 5.13
CA GLU A 66 -9.04 -3.29 3.76
C GLU A 66 -10.30 -3.20 2.90
N SER A 67 -11.45 -3.64 3.44
CA SER A 67 -12.73 -3.59 2.75
C SER A 67 -13.20 -2.14 2.52
N GLU A 68 -12.99 -1.26 3.49
CA GLU A 68 -13.34 0.15 3.35
C GLU A 68 -12.46 0.83 2.28
N LEU A 69 -11.16 0.53 2.24
CA LEU A 69 -10.28 1.06 1.19
C LEU A 69 -10.72 0.60 -0.19
N MET A 70 -11.04 -0.67 -0.37
CA MET A 70 -11.56 -1.21 -1.64
C MET A 70 -12.90 -0.58 -2.03
N ARG A 71 -13.77 -0.30 -1.06
CA ARG A 71 -15.04 0.42 -1.30
C ARG A 71 -14.79 1.84 -1.79
N LEU A 72 -13.92 2.61 -1.15
CA LEU A 72 -13.57 3.98 -1.56
C LEU A 72 -13.04 4.01 -2.99
N ILE A 73 -12.15 3.09 -3.33
CA ILE A 73 -11.57 2.98 -4.67
C ILE A 73 -12.65 2.65 -5.70
N ASN A 74 -13.51 1.67 -5.42
CA ASN A 74 -14.55 1.27 -6.35
C ASN A 74 -15.64 2.34 -6.51
N ASP A 75 -16.03 3.03 -5.44
CA ASP A 75 -16.97 4.15 -5.50
C ASP A 75 -16.40 5.27 -6.39
N TYR A 76 -15.12 5.60 -6.22
CA TYR A 76 -14.42 6.58 -7.05
C TYR A 76 -14.41 6.15 -8.53
N ARG A 77 -14.03 4.89 -8.81
CA ARG A 77 -13.98 4.36 -10.19
C ARG A 77 -15.35 4.43 -10.86
N VAL A 78 -16.40 3.95 -10.19
CA VAL A 78 -17.76 3.99 -10.70
C VAL A 78 -18.24 5.43 -10.96
N ALA A 79 -17.94 6.36 -10.07
CA ALA A 79 -18.24 7.77 -10.25
C ALA A 79 -17.54 8.40 -11.48
N ARG A 80 -16.45 7.79 -11.96
CA ARG A 80 -15.71 8.18 -13.17
C ARG A 80 -16.12 7.39 -14.42
N GLY A 81 -17.12 6.50 -14.31
CA GLY A 81 -17.57 5.65 -15.42
C GLY A 81 -16.66 4.45 -15.70
N LEU A 82 -15.74 4.13 -14.79
CA LEU A 82 -14.90 2.94 -14.85
C LEU A 82 -15.62 1.75 -14.21
N ASN A 83 -15.28 0.53 -14.64
CA ASN A 83 -15.77 -0.67 -13.98
C ASN A 83 -15.21 -0.78 -12.56
N ALA A 84 -16.03 -1.21 -11.60
CA ALA A 84 -15.54 -1.62 -10.31
C ALA A 84 -14.57 -2.81 -10.45
N LEU A 85 -13.52 -2.82 -9.65
CA LEU A 85 -12.59 -3.94 -9.56
C LEU A 85 -13.21 -5.06 -8.72
N ILE A 86 -13.02 -6.30 -9.16
CA ILE A 86 -13.42 -7.47 -8.39
C ILE A 86 -12.47 -7.59 -7.20
N ASP A 87 -13.01 -7.51 -5.98
CA ASP A 87 -12.23 -7.71 -4.76
C ASP A 87 -11.83 -9.19 -4.63
N SER A 88 -10.53 -9.46 -4.70
CA SER A 88 -9.97 -10.82 -4.68
C SER A 88 -9.37 -11.15 -3.31
N PRO A 89 -9.90 -12.14 -2.59
CA PRO A 89 -9.31 -12.59 -1.32
C PRO A 89 -7.84 -12.98 -1.43
N ALA A 90 -7.43 -13.58 -2.56
CA ALA A 90 -6.04 -13.97 -2.78
C ALA A 90 -5.12 -12.74 -2.96
N LEU A 91 -5.56 -11.73 -3.71
CA LEU A 91 -4.79 -10.47 -3.85
C LEU A 91 -4.74 -9.71 -2.53
N ARG A 92 -5.84 -9.71 -1.76
CA ARG A 92 -5.89 -9.12 -0.42
C ARG A 92 -4.87 -9.77 0.51
N ALA A 93 -4.82 -11.11 0.54
CA ALA A 93 -3.87 -11.86 1.35
C ALA A 93 -2.42 -11.55 0.95
N ALA A 94 -2.11 -11.50 -0.34
CA ALA A 94 -0.78 -11.16 -0.85
C ALA A 94 -0.39 -9.70 -0.52
N ALA A 95 -1.32 -8.75 -0.66
CA ALA A 95 -1.13 -7.35 -0.29
C ALA A 95 -0.86 -7.19 1.22
N ARG A 96 -1.66 -7.86 2.06
CA ARG A 96 -1.46 -7.86 3.52
C ARG A 96 -0.11 -8.46 3.91
N ALA A 97 0.30 -9.55 3.26
CA ALA A 97 1.61 -10.16 3.51
C ALA A 97 2.75 -9.17 3.22
N HIS A 98 2.67 -8.41 2.12
CA HIS A 98 3.68 -7.39 1.80
C HIS A 98 3.66 -6.22 2.79
N SER A 99 2.47 -5.69 3.16
CA SER A 99 2.36 -4.66 4.20
C SER A 99 2.97 -5.10 5.53
N ARG A 100 2.72 -6.36 5.93
CA ARG A 100 3.35 -6.94 7.15
C ARG A 100 4.85 -7.10 6.99
N HIS A 101 5.32 -7.50 5.81
CA HIS A 101 6.74 -7.66 5.54
C HIS A 101 7.48 -6.31 5.66
N MET A 102 6.92 -5.24 5.08
CA MET A 102 7.44 -3.89 5.25
C MET A 102 7.49 -3.48 6.73
N ALA A 103 6.41 -3.72 7.48
CA ALA A 103 6.32 -3.39 8.90
C ALA A 103 7.33 -4.17 9.76
N LEU A 104 7.44 -5.50 9.55
CA LEU A 104 8.29 -6.36 10.37
C LEU A 104 9.79 -6.16 10.13
N HIS A 105 10.18 -5.82 8.90
CA HIS A 105 11.58 -5.70 8.49
C HIS A 105 12.03 -4.25 8.29
N GLY A 106 11.18 -3.28 8.60
CA GLY A 106 11.55 -1.87 8.60
C GLY A 106 11.93 -1.32 7.23
N PHE A 107 11.28 -1.76 6.15
CA PHE A 107 11.53 -1.22 4.81
C PHE A 107 10.25 -0.65 4.17
N PHE A 108 10.42 0.19 3.15
CA PHE A 108 9.31 0.71 2.37
C PHE A 108 9.71 0.69 0.89
N SER A 109 9.28 -0.34 0.17
CA SER A 109 9.63 -0.55 -1.25
C SER A 109 8.66 -1.53 -1.91
N HIS A 110 8.46 -1.39 -3.22
CA HIS A 110 7.76 -2.38 -4.05
C HIS A 110 8.51 -3.71 -4.16
N THR A 111 9.84 -3.67 -4.14
CA THR A 111 10.70 -4.87 -4.17
C THR A 111 11.10 -5.21 -2.74
N SER A 112 10.89 -6.46 -2.34
CA SER A 112 11.29 -6.91 -1.00
C SER A 112 12.81 -7.02 -0.86
N PRO A 113 13.36 -7.07 0.37
CA PRO A 113 14.80 -7.25 0.60
C PRO A 113 15.38 -8.50 -0.07
N GLU A 114 14.58 -9.54 -0.31
CA GLU A 114 14.93 -10.76 -1.02
C GLU A 114 14.95 -10.59 -2.55
N GLY A 115 14.60 -9.41 -3.05
CA GLY A 115 14.56 -9.10 -4.48
C GLY A 115 13.26 -9.48 -5.18
N LEU A 116 12.18 -9.77 -4.45
CA LEU A 116 10.90 -10.17 -5.02
C LEU A 116 10.07 -8.95 -5.44
N SER A 117 9.75 -8.85 -6.72
CA SER A 117 8.80 -7.88 -7.26
C SER A 117 7.35 -8.22 -6.88
N PRO A 118 6.38 -7.31 -7.08
CA PRO A 118 4.95 -7.62 -6.89
C PRO A 118 4.51 -8.87 -7.67
N GLY A 119 4.94 -8.99 -8.93
CA GLY A 119 4.62 -10.16 -9.75
C GLY A 119 5.20 -11.47 -9.21
N ASP A 120 6.45 -11.44 -8.71
CA ASP A 120 7.08 -12.61 -8.10
C ASP A 120 6.32 -13.06 -6.85
N ARG A 121 5.92 -12.11 -6.01
CA ARG A 121 5.11 -12.40 -4.80
C ARG A 121 3.77 -13.04 -5.14
N LEU A 122 3.09 -12.58 -6.22
CA LEU A 122 1.84 -13.20 -6.67
C LEU A 122 2.08 -14.62 -7.22
N ALA A 123 3.13 -14.80 -8.02
CA ALA A 123 3.48 -16.11 -8.59
C ALA A 123 3.82 -17.15 -7.51
N LEU A 124 4.53 -16.75 -6.45
CA LEU A 124 4.85 -17.63 -5.31
C LEU A 124 3.60 -18.06 -4.52
N ASN A 125 2.47 -17.38 -4.71
CA ASN A 125 1.19 -17.71 -4.10
C ASN A 125 0.20 -18.31 -5.11
N ASP A 126 0.69 -18.89 -6.20
CA ASP A 126 -0.09 -19.53 -7.26
C ASP A 126 -1.13 -18.58 -7.91
N ILE A 127 -0.89 -17.27 -7.86
CA ILE A 127 -1.74 -16.26 -8.50
C ILE A 127 -1.18 -15.96 -9.90
N SER A 128 -1.85 -16.45 -10.93
CA SER A 128 -1.50 -16.16 -12.32
C SER A 128 -2.06 -14.81 -12.77
N TRP A 129 -1.34 -14.11 -13.64
CA TRP A 129 -1.69 -12.79 -14.13
C TRP A 129 -1.17 -12.53 -15.55
N ASP A 130 -1.86 -11.65 -16.31
CA ASP A 130 -1.37 -11.08 -17.57
C ASP A 130 -0.63 -9.76 -17.32
N SER A 131 -1.13 -8.99 -16.37
CA SER A 131 -0.50 -7.74 -15.91
C SER A 131 -0.77 -7.54 -14.43
N VAL A 132 0.20 -6.95 -13.73
CA VAL A 132 0.11 -6.62 -12.32
C VAL A 132 0.52 -5.17 -12.09
N GLY A 133 -0.14 -4.51 -11.14
CA GLY A 133 0.22 -3.20 -10.64
C GLY A 133 0.15 -3.18 -9.11
N GLU A 134 0.86 -2.25 -8.50
CA GLU A 134 0.87 -2.11 -7.05
C GLU A 134 0.91 -0.64 -6.62
N ASN A 135 0.13 -0.31 -5.59
CA ASN A 135 0.28 0.91 -4.81
C ASN A 135 0.73 0.54 -3.41
N ILE A 136 1.68 1.26 -2.84
CA ILE A 136 2.08 1.14 -1.43
C ILE A 136 2.01 2.49 -0.74
N ALA A 137 1.76 2.48 0.57
CA ALA A 137 1.82 3.68 1.40
C ALA A 137 2.17 3.33 2.84
N ALA A 138 2.77 4.28 3.55
CA ALA A 138 3.07 4.15 4.97
C ALA A 138 2.71 5.43 5.73
N GLY A 139 2.35 5.30 7.02
CA GLY A 139 2.07 6.43 7.91
C GLY A 139 0.61 6.92 7.91
N TYR A 140 -0.28 6.33 7.14
CA TYR A 140 -1.70 6.73 7.08
C TYR A 140 -2.56 5.85 7.96
N ALA A 141 -3.17 6.44 8.98
CA ALA A 141 -3.89 5.70 10.03
C ALA A 141 -5.29 5.22 9.63
N THR A 142 -5.82 5.66 8.49
CA THR A 142 -7.19 5.31 8.08
C THR A 142 -7.26 5.02 6.58
N PRO A 143 -8.25 4.20 6.13
CA PRO A 143 -8.50 3.95 4.71
C PRO A 143 -8.74 5.22 3.90
N GLN A 144 -9.46 6.19 4.45
CA GLN A 144 -9.70 7.46 3.78
C GLN A 144 -8.40 8.24 3.57
N ALA A 145 -7.54 8.32 4.59
CA ALA A 145 -6.29 9.07 4.50
C ALA A 145 -5.33 8.48 3.45
N VAL A 146 -5.20 7.15 3.37
CA VAL A 146 -4.37 6.51 2.35
C VAL A 146 -4.98 6.67 0.95
N PHE A 147 -6.30 6.55 0.81
CA PHE A 147 -6.99 6.81 -0.45
C PHE A 147 -6.71 8.24 -0.95
N ASP A 148 -6.90 9.24 -0.10
CA ASP A 148 -6.67 10.65 -0.45
C ASP A 148 -5.21 10.90 -0.85
N ALA A 149 -4.25 10.28 -0.15
CA ALA A 149 -2.83 10.36 -0.47
C ALA A 149 -2.52 9.75 -1.84
N TRP A 150 -3.06 8.56 -2.15
CA TRP A 150 -2.90 7.94 -3.47
C TRP A 150 -3.54 8.78 -4.57
N MET A 151 -4.71 9.37 -4.33
CA MET A 151 -5.35 10.24 -5.30
C MET A 151 -4.61 11.55 -5.53
N ALA A 152 -3.86 12.03 -4.56
CA ALA A 152 -2.99 13.20 -4.69
C ALA A 152 -1.67 12.90 -5.46
N SER A 153 -1.27 11.63 -5.54
CA SER A 153 -0.07 11.17 -6.25
C SER A 153 -0.40 10.74 -7.68
N PRO A 154 0.19 11.34 -8.73
CA PRO A 154 -0.13 11.00 -10.12
C PRO A 154 0.02 9.52 -10.45
N GLY A 155 1.12 8.87 -10.04
CA GLY A 155 1.37 7.46 -10.35
C GLY A 155 0.41 6.50 -9.63
N HIS A 156 0.15 6.72 -8.35
CA HIS A 156 -0.83 5.90 -7.62
C HIS A 156 -2.25 6.08 -8.16
N ARG A 157 -2.61 7.32 -8.51
CA ARG A 157 -3.91 7.64 -9.11
C ARG A 157 -4.06 6.98 -10.48
N GLU A 158 -3.01 6.96 -11.31
CA GLU A 158 -3.02 6.29 -12.61
C GLU A 158 -3.36 4.79 -12.48
N ASN A 159 -2.79 4.10 -11.47
CA ASN A 159 -3.17 2.73 -11.17
C ASN A 159 -4.67 2.62 -10.80
N ILE A 160 -5.16 3.52 -9.94
CA ILE A 160 -6.56 3.50 -9.50
C ILE A 160 -7.52 3.80 -10.67
N GLU A 161 -7.14 4.67 -11.62
CA GLU A 161 -7.96 5.09 -12.76
C GLU A 161 -7.81 4.19 -14.00
N SER A 162 -6.84 3.29 -14.02
CA SER A 162 -6.59 2.41 -15.17
C SER A 162 -7.79 1.47 -15.43
N ASP A 163 -8.25 1.41 -16.66
CA ASP A 163 -9.27 0.47 -17.13
C ASP A 163 -8.71 -0.92 -17.49
N ALA A 164 -7.38 -1.06 -17.45
CA ALA A 164 -6.71 -2.33 -17.71
C ALA A 164 -6.95 -3.38 -16.63
N TRP A 165 -7.25 -2.97 -15.39
CA TRP A 165 -7.40 -3.87 -14.27
C TRP A 165 -8.80 -4.48 -14.19
N THR A 166 -8.85 -5.75 -13.82
CA THR A 166 -10.11 -6.50 -13.59
C THR A 166 -10.31 -6.84 -12.12
N HIS A 167 -9.22 -7.08 -11.38
CA HIS A 167 -9.24 -7.48 -9.97
C HIS A 167 -8.30 -6.60 -9.16
N ALA A 168 -8.61 -6.46 -7.87
CA ALA A 168 -7.68 -5.87 -6.90
C ALA A 168 -7.86 -6.50 -5.52
N GLY A 169 -6.92 -6.18 -4.64
CA GLY A 169 -7.01 -6.50 -3.22
C GLY A 169 -6.15 -5.54 -2.43
N ALA A 170 -6.70 -4.99 -1.35
CA ALA A 170 -5.99 -4.13 -0.42
C ALA A 170 -5.54 -4.92 0.81
N GLY A 171 -4.34 -4.62 1.31
CA GLY A 171 -3.77 -5.21 2.51
C GLY A 171 -3.26 -4.13 3.46
N TYR A 172 -3.50 -4.33 4.74
CA TYR A 172 -3.10 -3.44 5.81
C TYR A 172 -2.29 -4.16 6.87
N ALA A 173 -1.30 -3.48 7.44
CA ALA A 173 -0.58 -3.92 8.61
C ALA A 173 -0.29 -2.76 9.57
N LEU A 174 -0.40 -3.04 10.86
CA LEU A 174 0.01 -2.15 11.94
C LEU A 174 1.35 -2.63 12.48
N ASP A 175 2.34 -1.73 12.51
CA ASP A 175 3.55 -1.92 13.31
C ASP A 175 3.32 -1.35 14.71
N ALA A 176 3.28 -2.23 15.69
CA ALA A 176 3.07 -1.86 17.09
C ALA A 176 4.35 -1.39 17.79
N ALA A 177 5.52 -1.55 17.15
CA ALA A 177 6.82 -1.22 17.72
C ALA A 177 7.76 -0.62 16.65
N PRO A 178 7.42 0.54 16.09
CA PRO A 178 8.23 1.19 15.06
C PRO A 178 9.63 1.51 15.61
N SER A 179 10.63 1.48 14.74
CA SER A 179 12.03 1.79 15.06
C SER A 179 12.47 3.11 14.41
N ASP A 180 13.64 3.62 14.77
CA ASP A 180 14.21 4.82 14.15
C ASP A 180 14.45 4.63 12.65
N ASP A 181 14.76 3.40 12.21
CA ASP A 181 14.96 3.05 10.79
C ASP A 181 13.62 2.86 10.05
N SER A 182 12.54 2.62 10.78
CA SER A 182 11.18 2.49 10.23
C SER A 182 10.17 3.19 11.16
N PRO A 183 10.01 4.52 11.00
CA PRO A 183 9.20 5.33 11.92
C PRO A 183 7.70 5.21 11.68
N HIS A 184 7.28 4.47 10.66
CA HIS A 184 5.88 4.33 10.30
C HIS A 184 5.20 3.24 11.14
N THR A 185 3.94 3.50 11.52
CA THR A 185 3.11 2.54 12.26
C THR A 185 2.09 1.84 11.39
N HIS A 186 1.74 2.40 10.24
CA HIS A 186 0.70 1.91 9.36
C HIS A 186 1.27 1.65 7.97
N TYR A 187 1.06 0.46 7.43
CA TYR A 187 1.52 0.06 6.10
C TYR A 187 0.34 -0.43 5.27
N TRP A 188 0.29 0.01 4.02
CA TRP A 188 -0.77 -0.30 3.07
C TRP A 188 -0.18 -0.78 1.77
N THR A 189 -0.78 -1.80 1.20
CA THR A 189 -0.49 -2.31 -0.14
C THR A 189 -1.81 -2.53 -0.86
N GLN A 190 -1.87 -2.16 -2.13
CA GLN A 190 -2.95 -2.54 -3.03
C GLN A 190 -2.34 -3.21 -4.25
N ASN A 191 -2.72 -4.45 -4.50
CA ASN A 191 -2.41 -5.16 -5.73
C ASN A 191 -3.54 -5.02 -6.73
N PHE A 192 -3.17 -4.77 -7.99
CA PHE A 192 -4.06 -4.79 -9.14
C PHE A 192 -3.67 -5.93 -10.06
N LEU A 193 -4.65 -6.49 -10.75
CA LEU A 193 -4.41 -7.62 -11.63
C LEU A 193 -5.36 -7.59 -12.83
N ARG A 194 -4.81 -7.94 -14.00
CA ARG A 194 -5.56 -8.37 -15.18
C ARG A 194 -5.34 -9.86 -15.42
N ARG A 195 -6.43 -10.54 -15.68
CA ARG A 195 -6.49 -11.91 -16.22
C ARG A 195 -7.20 -11.88 -17.55
#